data_685243d4006fc7389c7ff2cdccfd07d3
#
_entry.id   685243d4006fc7389c7ff2cdccfd07d3
#
_cell.length_a   1.000
_cell.length_b   1.000
_cell.length_c   1.000
_cell.angle_alpha   90.00
_cell.angle_beta   90.00
_cell.angle_gamma   90.00
#
_symmetry.space_group_name_H-M   'P 1'
#
loop_
_entity.id
_entity.type
_entity.pdbx_description
1 polymer ?
#
loop_
_entity_poly.entity_id
_entity_poly.type
_entity_poly.pdbx_seq_one_letter_code
_entity_poly.pdbx_strand_id
1 'polypeptide(L)'
;MEKLLVALGLSSVQTVAISVSASNIIEMICVDKNLRMITNYACKELKYNNAIREIISYDDFSQAVQDLFIELNINPKNCNVILNIPNVHFAFTSLPLVLPTDQISMAISSEIEEMYLFKRHEPVISWNTVTENEETEKRYIVFGAVQENTIQNIKDIFE
;
A
#
# COMPACT_ATOMS: atom_id res chain seq x y z
N MET A 1 -29.93 -2.14 15.74
CA MET A 1 -28.81 -3.03 16.12
C MET A 1 -27.44 -2.37 15.85
N GLU A 2 -27.18 -1.82 14.67
CA GLU A 2 -25.90 -1.14 14.34
C GLU A 2 -25.51 -0.02 15.33
N LYS A 3 -26.44 0.86 15.70
CA LYS A 3 -26.17 1.94 16.68
C LYS A 3 -25.76 1.44 18.06
N LEU A 4 -26.19 0.24 18.45
CA LEU A 4 -25.83 -0.36 19.73
C LEU A 4 -24.42 -0.98 19.67
N LEU A 5 -24.04 -1.55 18.53
CA LEU A 5 -22.70 -2.10 18.29
C LEU A 5 -21.62 -1.01 18.27
N VAL A 6 -21.94 0.16 17.68
CA VAL A 6 -21.07 1.34 17.73
C VAL A 6 -20.89 1.86 19.14
N ALA A 7 -21.95 1.90 19.95
CA ALA A 7 -21.90 2.34 21.34
C ALA A 7 -21.10 1.40 22.26
N LEU A 8 -20.98 0.13 21.89
CA LEU A 8 -20.20 -0.88 22.62
C LEU A 8 -18.74 -1.00 22.13
N GLY A 9 -18.29 -0.14 21.19
CA GLY A 9 -16.96 -0.23 20.59
C GLY A 9 -16.75 -1.47 19.71
N LEU A 10 -17.84 -2.16 19.37
CA LEU A 10 -17.86 -3.36 18.53
C LEU A 10 -18.15 -3.04 17.06
N SER A 11 -18.02 -1.78 16.64
CA SER A 11 -18.11 -1.45 15.22
C SER A 11 -16.96 -2.17 14.50
N SER A 12 -17.29 -3.18 13.74
CA SER A 12 -16.34 -3.83 12.84
C SER A 12 -15.91 -2.80 11.80
N VAL A 13 -14.76 -2.17 12.02
CA VAL A 13 -14.13 -1.34 10.99
C VAL A 13 -13.90 -2.27 9.80
N GLN A 14 -14.65 -2.05 8.74
CA GLN A 14 -14.54 -2.84 7.52
C GLN A 14 -13.14 -2.64 6.93
N THR A 15 -12.53 -3.70 6.44
CA THR A 15 -11.27 -3.61 5.73
C THR A 15 -11.54 -3.68 4.23
N VAL A 16 -11.04 -2.69 3.51
CA VAL A 16 -11.13 -2.58 2.05
C VAL A 16 -9.73 -2.73 1.49
N ALA A 17 -9.51 -3.67 0.59
CA ALA A 17 -8.29 -3.78 -0.17
C ALA A 17 -8.53 -3.31 -1.61
N ILE A 18 -7.68 -2.42 -2.08
CA ILE A 18 -7.70 -1.87 -3.43
C ILE A 18 -6.41 -2.29 -4.11
N SER A 19 -6.53 -2.89 -5.28
CA SER A 19 -5.40 -3.35 -6.08
C SER A 19 -5.51 -2.81 -7.50
N VAL A 20 -4.38 -2.40 -8.06
CA VAL A 20 -4.28 -2.08 -9.49
C VAL A 20 -3.50 -3.19 -10.18
N SER A 21 -4.16 -3.92 -11.07
CA SER A 21 -3.55 -5.02 -11.80
C SER A 21 -2.73 -4.55 -13.01
N ALA A 22 -1.86 -5.42 -13.52
CA ALA A 22 -1.10 -5.17 -14.74
C ALA A 22 -1.99 -5.01 -16.02
N SER A 23 -3.25 -5.40 -15.94
CA SER A 23 -4.26 -5.25 -17.01
C SER A 23 -5.06 -3.95 -16.91
N ASN A 24 -4.59 -2.95 -16.16
CA ASN A 24 -5.24 -1.65 -15.98
C ASN A 24 -6.61 -1.73 -15.29
N ILE A 25 -6.82 -2.74 -14.49
CA ILE A 25 -8.05 -2.90 -13.73
C ILE A 25 -7.75 -2.51 -12.29
N ILE A 26 -8.54 -1.59 -11.76
CA ILE A 26 -8.63 -1.34 -10.33
C ILE A 26 -9.69 -2.28 -9.75
N GLU A 27 -9.30 -3.01 -8.74
CA GLU A 27 -10.16 -3.96 -8.04
C GLU A 27 -10.32 -3.53 -6.59
N MET A 28 -11.52 -3.61 -6.07
CA MET A 28 -11.84 -3.33 -4.68
C MET A 28 -12.53 -4.53 -4.07
N ILE A 29 -11.98 -5.03 -2.98
CA ILE A 29 -12.58 -6.11 -2.17
C ILE A 29 -12.82 -5.64 -0.75
N CYS A 30 -13.96 -6.04 -0.20
CA CYS A 30 -14.31 -5.80 1.19
C CYS A 30 -14.14 -7.09 1.97
N VAL A 31 -13.46 -7.00 3.10
CA VAL A 31 -13.19 -8.15 3.96
C VAL A 31 -13.85 -7.93 5.32
N ASP A 32 -14.67 -8.86 5.74
CA ASP A 32 -15.09 -8.96 7.12
C ASP A 32 -14.03 -9.72 7.92
N LYS A 33 -13.37 -9.04 8.84
CA LYS A 33 -12.31 -9.62 9.66
C LYS A 33 -12.82 -10.70 10.61
N ASN A 34 -14.07 -10.60 11.07
CA ASN A 34 -14.64 -11.55 12.00
C ASN A 34 -15.02 -12.86 11.28
N LEU A 35 -15.58 -12.73 10.08
CA LEU A 35 -15.98 -13.86 9.26
C LEU A 35 -14.82 -14.41 8.42
N ARG A 36 -13.70 -13.69 8.30
CA ARG A 36 -12.55 -14.04 7.45
C ARG A 36 -12.94 -14.33 6.00
N MET A 37 -13.88 -13.56 5.48
CA MET A 37 -14.38 -13.77 4.13
C MET A 37 -14.52 -12.43 3.38
N ILE A 38 -14.47 -12.53 2.05
CA ILE A 38 -14.79 -11.42 1.16
C ILE A 38 -16.32 -11.27 1.15
N THR A 39 -16.79 -10.06 1.45
CA THR A 39 -18.21 -9.74 1.47
C THR A 39 -18.69 -9.08 0.19
N ASN A 40 -17.83 -8.26 -0.43
CA ASN A 40 -18.15 -7.50 -1.62
C ASN A 40 -16.94 -7.40 -2.54
N TYR A 41 -17.20 -7.28 -3.84
CA TYR A 41 -16.19 -7.09 -4.88
C TYR A 41 -16.72 -6.17 -5.98
N ALA A 42 -15.90 -5.26 -6.46
CA ALA A 42 -16.14 -4.47 -7.65
C ALA A 42 -14.83 -4.17 -8.37
N CYS A 43 -14.89 -3.85 -9.65
CA CYS A 43 -13.73 -3.50 -10.44
C CYS A 43 -14.04 -2.46 -11.51
N LYS A 44 -13.02 -1.69 -11.91
CA LYS A 44 -13.08 -0.70 -12.98
C LYS A 44 -11.81 -0.71 -13.80
N GLU A 45 -11.92 -0.33 -15.07
CA GLU A 45 -10.77 -0.10 -15.94
C GLU A 45 -10.17 1.28 -15.68
N LEU A 46 -8.83 1.35 -15.60
CA LEU A 46 -8.06 2.58 -15.47
C LEU A 46 -7.25 2.87 -16.72
N LYS A 47 -7.06 4.14 -17.01
CA LYS A 47 -6.02 4.57 -17.95
C LYS A 47 -4.66 4.44 -17.27
N TYR A 48 -3.84 3.52 -17.73
CA TYR A 48 -2.57 3.17 -17.15
C TYR A 48 -1.42 3.20 -18.17
N ASN A 49 -0.26 3.71 -17.77
CA ASN A 49 0.91 3.67 -18.62
C ASN A 49 1.72 2.39 -18.40
N ASN A 50 1.45 1.37 -19.20
CA ASN A 50 2.13 0.07 -19.13
C ASN A 50 3.65 0.14 -19.30
N ALA A 51 4.16 1.16 -20.00
CA ALA A 51 5.60 1.30 -20.29
C ALA A 51 6.42 1.60 -19.03
N ILE A 52 5.85 2.38 -18.11
CA ILE A 52 6.52 2.81 -16.88
C ILE A 52 5.84 2.28 -15.61
N ARG A 53 4.78 1.49 -15.75
CA ARG A 53 3.98 0.96 -14.62
C ARG A 53 3.50 2.04 -13.66
N GLU A 54 3.15 3.21 -14.19
CA GLU A 54 2.62 4.33 -13.41
C GLU A 54 1.14 4.55 -13.72
N ILE A 55 0.41 5.05 -12.74
CA ILE A 55 -0.96 5.55 -12.94
C ILE A 55 -0.86 6.83 -13.78
N ILE A 56 -1.51 6.86 -14.96
CA ILE A 56 -1.42 8.01 -15.89
C ILE A 56 -2.00 9.28 -15.25
N SER A 57 -3.08 9.13 -14.48
CA SER A 57 -3.80 10.24 -13.88
C SER A 57 -4.28 9.86 -12.49
N TYR A 58 -3.85 10.62 -11.49
CA TYR A 58 -4.37 10.46 -10.13
C TYR A 58 -5.84 10.87 -10.04
N ASP A 59 -6.30 11.81 -10.88
CA ASP A 59 -7.71 12.19 -10.94
C ASP A 59 -8.58 11.03 -11.44
N ASP A 60 -8.16 10.33 -12.51
CA ASP A 60 -8.86 9.14 -13.01
C ASP A 60 -8.86 8.02 -11.97
N PHE A 61 -7.75 7.83 -11.26
CA PHE A 61 -7.65 6.85 -10.16
C PHE A 61 -8.57 7.22 -9.01
N SER A 62 -8.55 8.49 -8.57
CA SER A 62 -9.42 9.02 -7.53
C SER A 62 -10.89 8.81 -7.88
N GLN A 63 -11.28 9.20 -9.10
CA GLN A 63 -12.67 9.03 -9.55
C GLN A 63 -13.08 7.55 -9.57
N ALA A 64 -12.20 6.65 -10.06
CA ALA A 64 -12.48 5.23 -10.08
C ALA A 64 -12.63 4.64 -8.67
N VAL A 65 -11.79 5.05 -7.72
CA VAL A 65 -11.89 4.64 -6.31
C VAL A 65 -13.20 5.12 -5.70
N GLN A 66 -13.56 6.39 -5.90
CA GLN A 66 -14.82 6.96 -5.39
C GLN A 66 -16.04 6.21 -5.96
N ASP A 67 -16.05 5.96 -7.27
CA ASP A 67 -17.13 5.23 -7.94
C ASP A 67 -17.27 3.80 -7.37
N LEU A 68 -16.15 3.12 -7.10
CA LEU A 68 -16.17 1.78 -6.48
C LEU A 68 -16.72 1.81 -5.04
N PHE A 69 -16.38 2.84 -4.26
CA PHE A 69 -16.98 3.03 -2.92
C PHE A 69 -18.49 3.25 -3.00
N ILE A 70 -18.96 4.02 -3.98
CA ILE A 70 -20.39 4.25 -4.23
C ILE A 70 -21.06 2.94 -4.65
N GLU A 71 -20.49 2.23 -5.63
CA GLU A 71 -21.03 0.97 -6.15
C GLU A 71 -21.19 -0.08 -5.05
N LEU A 72 -20.19 -0.18 -4.16
CA LEU A 72 -20.22 -1.12 -3.03
C LEU A 72 -21.02 -0.60 -1.82
N ASN A 73 -21.52 0.64 -1.88
CA ASN A 73 -22.22 1.33 -0.79
C ASN A 73 -21.40 1.36 0.51
N ILE A 74 -20.11 1.71 0.40
CA ILE A 74 -19.16 1.78 1.50
C ILE A 74 -18.79 3.24 1.76
N ASN A 75 -18.78 3.62 3.04
CA ASN A 75 -18.24 4.92 3.45
C ASN A 75 -16.73 4.80 3.72
N PRO A 76 -15.85 5.45 2.92
CA PRO A 76 -14.40 5.36 3.08
C PRO A 76 -13.92 5.80 4.47
N LYS A 77 -14.62 6.74 5.13
CA LYS A 77 -14.26 7.22 6.48
C LYS A 77 -14.44 6.17 7.58
N ASN A 78 -15.15 5.07 7.29
CA ASN A 78 -15.46 4.02 8.26
C ASN A 78 -14.73 2.70 7.94
N CYS A 79 -13.69 2.74 7.12
CA CYS A 79 -12.94 1.53 6.76
C CYS A 79 -11.44 1.72 6.90
N ASN A 80 -10.73 0.60 7.09
CA ASN A 80 -9.28 0.54 6.89
C ASN A 80 -9.01 0.22 5.43
N VAL A 81 -8.19 1.06 4.76
CA VAL A 81 -7.84 0.85 3.36
C VAL A 81 -6.45 0.24 3.26
N ILE A 82 -6.33 -0.83 2.50
CA ILE A 82 -5.07 -1.47 2.11
C ILE A 82 -4.91 -1.24 0.62
N LEU A 83 -3.78 -0.66 0.22
CA LEU A 83 -3.49 -0.35 -1.17
C LEU A 83 -2.36 -1.23 -1.70
N ASN A 84 -2.60 -1.84 -2.87
CA ASN A 84 -1.58 -2.49 -3.67
C ASN A 84 -1.51 -1.79 -5.03
N ILE A 85 -0.53 -0.91 -5.17
CA ILE A 85 -0.31 -0.11 -6.38
C ILE A 85 1.04 -0.44 -7.01
N PRO A 86 1.17 -0.30 -8.35
CA PRO A 86 2.38 -0.71 -9.07
C PRO A 86 3.62 0.14 -8.76
N ASN A 87 3.46 1.31 -8.16
CA ASN A 87 4.55 2.24 -7.85
C ASN A 87 5.30 1.88 -6.56
N VAL A 88 4.95 0.80 -5.89
CA VAL A 88 5.67 0.34 -4.70
C VAL A 88 6.75 -0.66 -5.12
N HIS A 89 7.99 -0.35 -4.76
CA HIS A 89 9.11 -1.27 -4.93
C HIS A 89 9.25 -2.15 -3.69
N PHE A 90 9.05 -3.45 -3.84
CA PHE A 90 9.29 -4.44 -2.79
C PHE A 90 10.54 -5.24 -3.10
N ALA A 91 11.43 -5.33 -2.12
CA ALA A 91 12.65 -6.13 -2.26
C ALA A 91 13.14 -6.72 -0.93
N PHE A 92 14.14 -7.58 -1.06
CA PHE A 92 14.92 -8.11 0.05
C PHE A 92 16.34 -7.61 -0.04
N THR A 93 16.92 -7.28 1.11
CA THR A 93 18.34 -6.96 1.23
C THR A 93 18.94 -7.62 2.47
N SER A 94 20.26 -7.67 2.53
CA SER A 94 20.98 -8.13 3.70
C SER A 94 21.95 -7.06 4.17
N LEU A 95 21.81 -6.65 5.42
CA LEU A 95 22.66 -5.63 6.05
C LEU A 95 23.51 -6.27 7.14
N PRO A 96 24.67 -5.68 7.50
CA PRO A 96 25.47 -6.13 8.63
C PRO A 96 24.65 -6.10 9.93
N LEU A 97 24.81 -7.13 10.77
CA LEU A 97 24.09 -7.23 12.04
C LEU A 97 24.46 -6.08 12.99
N VAL A 98 25.68 -5.57 12.88
CA VAL A 98 26.20 -4.45 13.67
C VAL A 98 25.61 -3.09 13.28
N LEU A 99 24.89 -3.00 12.13
CA LEU A 99 24.26 -1.75 11.70
C LEU A 99 23.14 -1.36 12.67
N PRO A 100 23.21 -0.14 13.27
CA PRO A 100 22.15 0.36 14.14
C PRO A 100 20.78 0.42 13.43
N THR A 101 19.71 0.13 14.17
CA THR A 101 18.35 0.06 13.61
C THR A 101 17.87 1.39 13.01
N ASP A 102 18.30 2.52 13.58
CA ASP A 102 18.01 3.87 13.09
C ASP A 102 18.72 4.20 11.77
N GLN A 103 19.74 3.45 11.39
CA GLN A 103 20.48 3.63 10.13
C GLN A 103 19.99 2.72 9.01
N ILE A 104 19.09 1.78 9.28
CA ILE A 104 18.61 0.82 8.29
C ILE A 104 17.91 1.52 7.12
N SER A 105 17.01 2.47 7.40
CA SER A 105 16.31 3.21 6.34
C SER A 105 17.27 3.98 5.43
N MET A 106 18.32 4.56 5.98
CA MET A 106 19.35 5.26 5.20
C MET A 106 20.16 4.30 4.34
N ALA A 107 20.50 3.12 4.85
CA ALA A 107 21.21 2.09 4.07
C ALA A 107 20.35 1.59 2.90
N ILE A 108 19.05 1.35 3.13
CA ILE A 108 18.10 0.99 2.06
C ILE A 108 17.98 2.13 1.06
N SER A 109 17.85 3.38 1.51
CA SER A 109 17.76 4.56 0.63
C SER A 109 18.96 4.64 -0.30
N SER A 110 20.18 4.44 0.21
CA SER A 110 21.40 4.42 -0.58
C SER A 110 21.42 3.27 -1.61
N GLU A 111 20.85 2.11 -1.28
CA GLU A 111 20.76 0.96 -2.19
C GLU A 111 19.84 1.23 -3.38
N ILE A 112 18.74 1.97 -3.17
CA ILE A 112 17.73 2.22 -4.21
C ILE A 112 17.88 3.57 -4.91
N GLU A 113 18.81 4.42 -4.50
CA GLU A 113 19.01 5.79 -5.02
C GLU A 113 19.20 5.83 -6.55
N GLU A 114 19.92 4.85 -7.10
CA GLU A 114 20.17 4.72 -8.54
C GLU A 114 18.98 4.15 -9.33
N MET A 115 17.94 3.68 -8.65
CA MET A 115 16.76 3.14 -9.33
C MET A 115 15.98 4.26 -10.02
N TYR A 116 15.48 3.98 -11.21
CA TYR A 116 14.72 4.94 -12.02
C TYR A 116 13.59 5.62 -11.24
N LEU A 117 12.87 4.86 -10.42
CA LEU A 117 11.73 5.35 -9.62
C LEU A 117 12.15 6.41 -8.59
N PHE A 118 13.39 6.36 -8.07
CA PHE A 118 13.81 7.21 -6.96
C PHE A 118 14.89 8.24 -7.36
N LYS A 119 15.37 8.20 -8.59
CA LYS A 119 16.49 9.06 -9.07
C LYS A 119 16.31 10.57 -8.87
N ARG A 120 15.08 11.04 -8.67
CA ARG A 120 14.75 12.47 -8.49
C ARG A 120 13.72 12.70 -7.37
N HIS A 121 13.41 11.66 -6.60
CA HIS A 121 12.36 11.68 -5.61
C HIS A 121 12.83 11.00 -4.34
N GLU A 122 12.53 11.62 -3.23
CA GLU A 122 12.83 11.05 -1.92
C GLU A 122 11.91 9.85 -1.66
N PRO A 123 12.48 8.66 -1.32
CA PRO A 123 11.67 7.48 -1.05
C PRO A 123 11.12 7.52 0.38
N VAL A 124 9.86 7.15 0.54
CA VAL A 124 9.31 6.73 1.82
C VAL A 124 9.52 5.23 1.93
N ILE A 125 10.26 4.80 2.96
CA ILE A 125 10.68 3.41 3.16
C ILE A 125 10.00 2.85 4.39
N SER A 126 9.43 1.66 4.25
CA SER A 126 9.00 0.82 5.36
C SER A 126 9.69 -0.53 5.26
N TRP A 127 10.21 -1.04 6.37
CA TRP A 127 10.96 -2.28 6.38
C TRP A 127 10.65 -3.14 7.61
N ASN A 128 10.99 -4.43 7.50
CA ASN A 128 10.87 -5.38 8.60
C ASN A 128 12.02 -6.38 8.56
N THR A 129 12.53 -6.77 9.71
CA THR A 129 13.51 -7.85 9.83
C THR A 129 12.80 -9.18 9.65
N VAL A 130 13.27 -9.98 8.69
CA VAL A 130 12.80 -11.34 8.45
C VAL A 130 13.51 -12.33 9.36
N THR A 131 14.84 -12.23 9.42
CA THR A 131 15.69 -13.07 10.26
C THR A 131 17.06 -12.43 10.46
N GLU A 132 17.76 -12.88 11.48
CA GLU A 132 19.15 -12.54 11.77
C GLU A 132 19.97 -13.83 11.78
N ASN A 133 21.18 -13.77 11.25
CA ASN A 133 22.12 -14.90 11.23
C ASN A 133 23.44 -14.47 11.85
N GLU A 134 23.72 -14.96 13.04
CA GLU A 134 24.92 -14.64 13.81
C GLU A 134 26.19 -15.22 13.17
N GLU A 135 26.12 -16.38 12.50
CA GLU A 135 27.27 -17.01 11.85
C GLU A 135 27.79 -16.19 10.66
N THR A 136 26.87 -15.56 9.93
CA THR A 136 27.19 -14.71 8.77
C THR A 136 27.24 -13.23 9.12
N GLU A 137 26.94 -12.88 10.37
CA GLU A 137 26.82 -11.49 10.87
C GLU A 137 25.88 -10.62 10.00
N LYS A 138 24.77 -11.21 9.53
CA LYS A 138 23.82 -10.55 8.64
C LYS A 138 22.40 -10.52 9.20
N ARG A 139 21.75 -9.38 8.98
CA ARG A 139 20.32 -9.17 9.14
C ARG A 139 19.66 -9.16 7.77
N TYR A 140 18.64 -9.99 7.58
CA TYR A 140 17.85 -10.05 6.35
C TYR A 140 16.57 -9.24 6.52
N ILE A 141 16.34 -8.34 5.58
CA ILE A 141 15.29 -7.34 5.65
C ILE A 141 14.42 -7.44 4.40
N VAL A 142 13.11 -7.39 4.60
CA VAL A 142 12.14 -7.07 3.54
C VAL A 142 11.79 -5.60 3.67
N PHE A 143 11.72 -4.90 2.55
CA PHE A 143 11.31 -3.51 2.53
C PHE A 143 10.38 -3.18 1.37
N GLY A 144 9.57 -2.15 1.58
CA GLY A 144 8.79 -1.47 0.55
C GLY A 144 9.25 -0.02 0.47
N ALA A 145 9.42 0.48 -0.74
CA ALA A 145 9.76 1.87 -1.01
C ALA A 145 8.79 2.47 -2.04
N VAL A 146 8.39 3.70 -1.82
CA VAL A 146 7.49 4.45 -2.69
C VAL A 146 7.88 5.91 -2.70
N GLN A 147 7.62 6.62 -3.78
CA GLN A 147 7.85 8.07 -3.85
C GLN A 147 6.91 8.82 -2.88
N GLU A 148 7.42 9.83 -2.19
CA GLU A 148 6.64 10.61 -1.24
C GLU A 148 5.41 11.28 -1.88
N ASN A 149 5.57 11.83 -3.09
CA ASN A 149 4.45 12.42 -3.84
C ASN A 149 3.33 11.42 -4.16
N THR A 150 3.66 10.14 -4.38
CA THR A 150 2.67 9.07 -4.57
C THR A 150 1.83 8.88 -3.31
N ILE A 151 2.47 8.88 -2.13
CA ILE A 151 1.73 8.77 -0.86
C ILE A 151 0.83 9.98 -0.66
N GLN A 152 1.31 11.20 -0.94
CA GLN A 152 0.52 12.41 -0.76
C GLN A 152 -0.70 12.41 -1.69
N ASN A 153 -0.50 12.14 -2.98
CA ASN A 153 -1.61 12.05 -3.95
C ASN A 153 -2.66 10.99 -3.56
N ILE A 154 -2.23 9.88 -2.94
CA ILE A 154 -3.15 8.85 -2.46
C ILE A 154 -3.90 9.30 -1.21
N LYS A 155 -3.24 9.98 -0.27
CA LYS A 155 -3.92 10.52 0.92
C LYS A 155 -5.04 11.47 0.55
N ASP A 156 -4.78 12.38 -0.40
CA ASP A 156 -5.75 13.37 -0.87
C ASP A 156 -7.03 12.73 -1.47
N ILE A 157 -6.97 11.44 -1.85
CA ILE A 157 -8.14 10.68 -2.35
C ILE A 157 -9.08 10.27 -1.20
N PHE A 158 -8.56 10.08 0.01
CA PHE A 158 -9.31 9.53 1.15
C PHE A 158 -9.66 10.57 2.23
N GLU A 159 -9.16 11.79 2.11
CA GLU A 159 -9.52 12.91 3.00
C GLU A 159 -10.82 13.60 2.57
#